data_5695414ad90091226eae847ea6bb60cf
#
_entry.id   5695414ad90091226eae847ea6bb60cf
#
_cell.length_a   1.000
_cell.length_b   1.000
_cell.length_c   1.000
_cell.angle_alpha   90.00
_cell.angle_beta   90.00
_cell.angle_gamma   90.00
#
_symmetry.space_group_name_H-M   'P 1'
#
loop_
_entity.id
_entity.type
_entity.pdbx_description
1 polymer ?
#
loop_
_entity_poly.entity_id
_entity_poly.type
_entity_poly.pdbx_seq_one_letter_code
_entity_poly.pdbx_strand_id
1 'polypeptide(L)'
;MKRKIFITATLIAFFAVCLAAVAGLAGKWKGSLKDQDGNDHQFHLVLNTNGEKLMGTAQAEGEPLVINDGKINGDNFSFNVKDQDGNVIPVDGKYIAAGDSVSLNFTENNMKHHVTFVRDGQ
;
A
#
# COMPACT_ATOMS: atom_id res chain seq x y z
N MET A 1 -1.24 40.77 18.88
CA MET A 1 -0.14 40.22 18.10
C MET A 1 0.19 38.80 18.47
N LYS A 2 0.40 38.53 19.75
CA LYS A 2 0.73 37.16 20.19
C LYS A 2 -0.36 36.14 19.84
N ARG A 3 -1.63 36.55 19.89
CA ARG A 3 -2.75 35.67 19.54
C ARG A 3 -2.71 35.22 18.10
N LYS A 4 -2.31 36.10 17.18
CA LYS A 4 -2.21 35.76 15.77
C LYS A 4 -1.13 34.71 15.54
N ILE A 5 -0.02 34.78 16.26
CA ILE A 5 1.07 33.86 16.15
C ILE A 5 0.61 32.47 16.61
N PHE A 6 -0.14 32.36 17.71
CA PHE A 6 -0.67 31.09 18.20
C PHE A 6 -1.61 30.43 17.20
N ILE A 7 -2.52 31.21 16.61
CA ILE A 7 -3.47 30.71 15.64
C ILE A 7 -2.74 30.13 14.42
N THR A 8 -1.72 30.84 13.96
CA THR A 8 -0.93 30.38 12.82
C THR A 8 -0.21 29.05 13.13
N ALA A 9 0.38 28.95 14.33
CA ALA A 9 1.08 27.73 14.73
C ALA A 9 0.12 26.54 14.80
N THR A 10 -1.09 26.75 15.29
CA THR A 10 -2.09 25.70 15.36
C THR A 10 -2.48 25.19 13.98
N LEU A 11 -2.66 26.12 13.03
CA LEU A 11 -2.98 25.74 11.66
C LEU A 11 -1.88 24.92 11.02
N ILE A 12 -0.63 25.30 11.23
CA ILE A 12 0.51 24.57 10.67
C ILE A 12 0.56 23.16 11.25
N ALA A 13 0.33 23.01 12.55
CA ALA A 13 0.34 21.70 13.19
C ALA A 13 -0.76 20.79 12.64
N PHE A 14 -1.95 21.33 12.42
CA PHE A 14 -3.05 20.57 11.86
C PHE A 14 -2.73 20.08 10.44
N PHE A 15 -2.15 20.95 9.63
CA PHE A 15 -1.76 20.60 8.28
C PHE A 15 -0.71 19.48 8.27
N ALA A 16 0.23 19.52 9.18
CA ALA A 16 1.26 18.48 9.29
C ALA A 16 0.65 17.11 9.64
N VAL A 17 -0.37 17.08 10.48
CA VAL A 17 -1.06 15.84 10.83
C VAL A 17 -1.73 15.23 9.59
N CYS A 18 -2.36 16.07 8.76
CA CYS A 18 -2.98 15.60 7.53
C CYS A 18 -1.96 15.00 6.57
N LEU A 19 -0.80 15.63 6.42
CA LEU A 19 0.27 15.12 5.57
C LEU A 19 0.80 13.79 6.08
N ALA A 20 0.95 13.64 7.39
CA ALA A 20 1.41 12.40 7.98
C ALA A 20 0.42 11.25 7.70
N ALA A 21 -0.88 11.53 7.76
CA ALA A 21 -1.90 10.51 7.47
C ALA A 21 -1.83 10.03 6.02
N VAL A 22 -1.61 10.96 5.07
CA VAL A 22 -1.49 10.60 3.65
C VAL A 22 -0.22 9.78 3.41
N ALA A 23 0.86 10.13 4.11
CA ALA A 23 2.14 9.45 3.93
C ALA A 23 2.16 8.04 4.54
N GLY A 24 1.14 7.68 5.33
CA GLY A 24 1.12 6.39 6.02
C GLY A 24 1.20 5.19 5.10
N LEU A 25 0.60 5.26 3.92
CA LEU A 25 0.62 4.16 2.96
C LEU A 25 1.95 4.04 2.22
N ALA A 26 2.66 5.14 2.04
CA ALA A 26 3.93 5.13 1.33
C ALA A 26 5.00 4.39 2.13
N GLY A 27 5.86 3.64 1.45
CA GLY A 27 6.95 2.95 2.09
C GLY A 27 7.12 1.53 1.59
N LYS A 28 7.87 0.76 2.34
CA LYS A 28 8.15 -0.65 2.02
C LYS A 28 7.34 -1.56 2.91
N TRP A 29 6.81 -2.61 2.32
CA TRP A 29 5.93 -3.55 3.02
C TRP A 29 6.36 -4.97 2.70
N LYS A 30 6.13 -5.88 3.64
CA LYS A 30 6.41 -7.31 3.44
C LYS A 30 5.25 -8.14 3.95
N GLY A 31 5.01 -9.24 3.27
CA GLY A 31 3.98 -10.20 3.65
C GLY A 31 4.33 -11.57 3.14
N SER A 32 3.58 -12.57 3.55
CA SER A 32 3.79 -13.93 3.09
C SER A 32 2.46 -14.62 2.86
N LEU A 33 2.48 -15.57 1.94
CA LEU A 33 1.31 -16.38 1.59
C LEU A 33 1.77 -17.81 1.42
N LYS A 34 1.04 -18.75 2.01
CA LYS A 34 1.31 -20.17 1.81
C LYS A 34 0.63 -20.66 0.56
N ASP A 35 1.35 -21.44 -0.23
CA ASP A 35 0.76 -22.10 -1.38
C ASP A 35 0.04 -23.39 -0.97
N GLN A 36 -0.46 -24.12 -1.95
CA GLN A 36 -1.21 -25.34 -1.70
C GLN A 36 -0.34 -26.45 -1.09
N ASP A 37 0.96 -26.39 -1.33
CA ASP A 37 1.91 -27.36 -0.79
C ASP A 37 2.42 -27.00 0.59
N GLY A 38 1.96 -25.87 1.14
CA GLY A 38 2.37 -25.42 2.46
C GLY A 38 3.66 -24.61 2.48
N ASN A 39 4.20 -24.28 1.31
CA ASN A 39 5.40 -23.46 1.22
C ASN A 39 5.07 -21.98 1.34
N ASP A 40 5.90 -21.25 2.09
CA ASP A 40 5.72 -19.82 2.24
C ASP A 40 6.35 -19.08 1.07
N HIS A 41 5.60 -18.14 0.51
CA HIS A 41 6.09 -17.23 -0.51
C HIS A 41 6.07 -15.84 0.06
N GLN A 42 7.20 -15.15 0.00
CA GLN A 42 7.31 -13.80 0.51
C GLN A 42 7.03 -12.79 -0.58
N PHE A 43 6.29 -11.75 -0.19
CA PHE A 43 5.96 -10.65 -1.07
C PHE A 43 6.50 -9.36 -0.49
N HIS A 44 6.96 -8.50 -1.37
CA HIS A 44 7.44 -7.17 -1.00
C HIS A 44 6.70 -6.14 -1.84
N LEU A 45 6.30 -5.06 -1.20
CA LEU A 45 5.69 -3.93 -1.87
C LEU A 45 6.53 -2.70 -1.61
N VAL A 46 6.73 -1.90 -2.63
CA VAL A 46 7.23 -0.54 -2.48
C VAL A 46 6.15 0.38 -3.00
N LEU A 47 5.55 1.15 -2.11
CA LEU A 47 4.42 2.01 -2.44
C LEU A 47 4.81 3.47 -2.32
N ASN A 48 4.45 4.24 -3.33
CA ASN A 48 4.62 5.68 -3.36
C ASN A 48 3.28 6.32 -3.66
N THR A 49 3.02 7.45 -3.06
CA THR A 49 1.76 8.15 -3.23
C THR A 49 2.00 9.54 -3.83
N ASN A 50 1.07 9.95 -4.68
CA ASN A 50 1.07 11.29 -5.24
C ASN A 50 -0.40 11.74 -5.30
N GLY A 51 -0.86 12.40 -4.22
CA GLY A 51 -2.27 12.70 -4.08
C GLY A 51 -3.07 11.41 -3.98
N GLU A 52 -4.00 11.22 -4.88
CA GLU A 52 -4.85 10.02 -4.91
C GLU A 52 -4.27 8.92 -5.78
N LYS A 53 -3.09 9.13 -6.35
CA LYS A 53 -2.44 8.13 -7.20
C LYS A 53 -1.50 7.26 -6.39
N LEU A 54 -1.50 5.99 -6.69
CA LEU A 54 -0.62 5.01 -6.07
C LEU A 54 0.32 4.45 -7.13
N MET A 55 1.61 4.44 -6.81
CA MET A 55 2.65 3.96 -7.69
C MET A 55 3.58 3.04 -6.93
N GLY A 56 4.37 2.27 -7.64
CA GLY A 56 5.36 1.44 -6.99
C GLY A 56 5.54 0.11 -7.68
N THR A 57 6.03 -0.86 -6.91
CA THR A 57 6.31 -2.20 -7.40
C THR A 57 5.82 -3.25 -6.41
N ALA A 58 5.48 -4.41 -6.95
CA ALA A 58 5.14 -5.59 -6.16
C ALA A 58 6.08 -6.70 -6.59
N GLN A 59 6.70 -7.37 -5.62
CA GLN A 59 7.64 -8.44 -5.90
C GLN A 59 7.25 -9.68 -5.11
N ALA A 60 7.01 -10.77 -5.83
CA ALA A 60 6.88 -12.09 -5.22
C ALA A 60 8.25 -12.76 -5.35
N GLU A 61 8.35 -13.86 -6.01
CA GLU A 61 9.65 -14.47 -6.31
C GLU A 61 10.03 -14.04 -7.72
N GLY A 62 11.23 -13.55 -7.91
CA GLY A 62 11.69 -13.12 -9.22
C GLY A 62 11.67 -11.61 -9.37
N GLU A 63 11.36 -11.14 -10.58
CA GLU A 63 11.44 -9.72 -10.89
C GLU A 63 10.25 -8.95 -10.34
N PRO A 64 10.47 -7.70 -9.90
CA PRO A 64 9.37 -6.87 -9.43
C PRO A 64 8.41 -6.52 -10.57
N LEU A 65 7.14 -6.46 -10.24
CA LEU A 65 6.07 -6.07 -11.16
C LEU A 65 5.70 -4.62 -10.88
N VAL A 66 5.53 -3.84 -11.94
CA VAL A 66 5.13 -2.44 -11.80
C VAL A 66 3.65 -2.36 -11.49
N ILE A 67 3.30 -1.51 -10.54
CA ILE A 67 1.92 -1.22 -10.21
C ILE A 67 1.36 -0.25 -11.24
N ASN A 68 0.23 -0.61 -11.83
CA ASN A 68 -0.47 0.20 -12.84
C ASN A 68 -1.83 0.62 -12.32
N ASP A 69 -2.29 1.80 -12.76
CA ASP A 69 -3.64 2.30 -12.46
C ASP A 69 -3.93 2.35 -10.97
N GLY A 70 -2.94 2.69 -10.17
CA GLY A 70 -3.10 2.77 -8.73
C GLY A 70 -3.93 3.97 -8.32
N LYS A 71 -4.92 3.74 -7.45
CA LYS A 71 -5.82 4.77 -6.95
C LYS A 71 -6.01 4.61 -5.46
N ILE A 72 -6.14 5.74 -4.78
CA ILE A 72 -6.33 5.78 -3.33
C ILE A 72 -7.64 6.52 -3.05
N ASN A 73 -8.45 5.93 -2.18
CA ASN A 73 -9.69 6.54 -1.73
C ASN A 73 -9.80 6.33 -0.22
N GLY A 74 -9.35 7.32 0.56
CA GLY A 74 -9.28 7.17 2.01
C GLY A 74 -8.28 6.09 2.39
N ASP A 75 -8.72 5.11 3.13
CA ASP A 75 -7.89 3.97 3.53
C ASP A 75 -7.89 2.85 2.50
N ASN A 76 -8.76 2.94 1.51
CA ASN A 76 -8.88 1.92 0.47
C ASN A 76 -8.06 2.30 -0.74
N PHE A 77 -7.50 1.31 -1.40
CA PHE A 77 -6.75 1.55 -2.63
C PHE A 77 -6.88 0.35 -3.55
N SER A 78 -6.55 0.56 -4.80
CA SER A 78 -6.57 -0.50 -5.80
C SER A 78 -5.47 -0.26 -6.82
N PHE A 79 -5.05 -1.33 -7.46
CA PHE A 79 -4.08 -1.25 -8.55
C PHE A 79 -4.15 -2.51 -9.38
N ASN A 80 -3.43 -2.51 -10.49
CA ASN A 80 -3.28 -3.68 -11.34
C ASN A 80 -1.81 -4.03 -11.47
N VAL A 81 -1.53 -5.32 -11.57
CA VAL A 81 -0.20 -5.81 -11.96
C VAL A 81 -0.39 -6.76 -13.14
N LYS A 82 0.65 -6.91 -13.95
CA LYS A 82 0.65 -7.87 -15.04
C LYS A 82 1.58 -9.03 -14.68
N ASP A 83 1.11 -10.24 -14.91
CA ASP A 83 1.97 -11.40 -14.71
C ASP A 83 2.90 -11.59 -15.93
N GLN A 84 3.69 -12.66 -15.90
CA GLN A 84 4.67 -12.91 -16.97
C GLN A 84 4.00 -13.18 -18.31
N ASP A 85 2.76 -13.67 -18.28
CA ASP A 85 2.00 -13.96 -19.50
C ASP A 85 1.23 -12.74 -20.01
N GLY A 86 1.36 -11.60 -19.35
CA GLY A 86 0.68 -10.38 -19.74
C GLY A 86 -0.74 -10.25 -19.21
N ASN A 87 -1.18 -11.16 -18.36
CA ASN A 87 -2.51 -11.10 -17.77
C ASN A 87 -2.57 -10.02 -16.70
N VAL A 88 -3.63 -9.23 -16.73
CA VAL A 88 -3.84 -8.18 -15.74
C VAL A 88 -4.50 -8.78 -14.50
N ILE A 89 -3.88 -8.55 -13.36
CA ILE A 89 -4.39 -9.01 -12.07
C ILE A 89 -4.81 -7.77 -11.28
N PRO A 90 -6.12 -7.56 -11.08
CA PRO A 90 -6.58 -6.45 -10.24
C PRO A 90 -6.38 -6.79 -8.76
N VAL A 91 -5.94 -5.81 -8.00
CA VAL A 91 -5.67 -5.95 -6.57
C VAL A 91 -6.42 -4.86 -5.83
N ASP A 92 -7.14 -5.24 -4.79
CA ASP A 92 -7.78 -4.31 -3.87
C ASP A 92 -7.06 -4.34 -2.54
N GLY A 93 -6.91 -3.19 -1.92
CA GLY A 93 -6.19 -3.11 -0.67
C GLY A 93 -6.82 -2.13 0.31
N LYS A 94 -6.39 -2.27 1.55
CA LYS A 94 -6.80 -1.38 2.62
C LYS A 94 -5.63 -1.15 3.57
N TYR A 95 -5.39 0.12 3.89
CA TYR A 95 -4.41 0.48 4.89
C TYR A 95 -5.09 0.47 6.26
N ILE A 96 -4.49 -0.22 7.22
CA ILE A 96 -5.00 -0.34 8.59
C ILE A 96 -4.04 0.41 9.49
N ALA A 97 -4.42 1.65 9.82
CA ALA A 97 -3.55 2.55 10.56
C ALA A 97 -3.25 2.04 11.97
N ALA A 98 -4.22 1.40 12.60
CA ALA A 98 -4.07 0.95 13.98
C ALA A 98 -2.89 0.00 14.18
N GLY A 99 -2.63 -0.87 13.20
CA GLY A 99 -1.51 -1.80 13.29
C GLY A 99 -0.40 -1.51 12.31
N ASP A 100 -0.48 -0.40 11.58
CA ASP A 100 0.46 -0.06 10.51
C ASP A 100 0.65 -1.23 9.56
N SER A 101 -0.46 -1.71 9.01
CA SER A 101 -0.48 -2.87 8.14
C SER A 101 -1.30 -2.58 6.90
N VAL A 102 -1.14 -3.44 5.90
CA VAL A 102 -1.84 -3.35 4.62
C VAL A 102 -2.45 -4.71 4.31
N SER A 103 -3.71 -4.72 3.95
CA SER A 103 -4.42 -5.93 3.56
C SER A 103 -4.66 -5.88 2.06
N LEU A 104 -4.26 -6.94 1.36
CA LEU A 104 -4.48 -7.04 -0.08
C LEU A 104 -5.35 -8.25 -0.40
N ASN A 105 -6.25 -8.06 -1.37
CA ASN A 105 -7.08 -9.12 -1.91
C ASN A 105 -6.95 -9.14 -3.42
N PHE A 106 -6.72 -10.32 -3.98
CA PHE A 106 -6.64 -10.49 -5.42
C PHE A 106 -7.07 -11.90 -5.79
N THR A 107 -7.41 -12.09 -7.06
CA THR A 107 -7.82 -13.38 -7.59
C THR A 107 -6.86 -13.79 -8.69
N GLU A 108 -6.31 -14.99 -8.58
CA GLU A 108 -5.43 -15.55 -9.59
C GLU A 108 -5.82 -17.00 -9.81
N ASN A 109 -5.96 -17.41 -11.08
CA ASN A 109 -6.36 -18.75 -11.45
C ASN A 109 -7.69 -19.17 -10.79
N ASN A 110 -8.64 -18.24 -10.73
CA ASN A 110 -9.95 -18.43 -10.12
C ASN A 110 -9.90 -18.67 -8.61
N MET A 111 -8.76 -18.42 -7.98
CA MET A 111 -8.61 -18.55 -6.53
C MET A 111 -8.42 -17.18 -5.90
N LYS A 112 -9.16 -16.94 -4.84
CA LYS A 112 -9.05 -15.68 -4.10
C LYS A 112 -7.92 -15.79 -3.09
N HIS A 113 -7.09 -14.78 -3.05
CA HIS A 113 -5.95 -14.69 -2.13
C HIS A 113 -6.08 -13.44 -1.27
N HIS A 114 -5.71 -13.60 -0.01
CA HIS A 114 -5.66 -12.49 0.93
C HIS A 114 -4.29 -12.51 1.61
N VAL A 115 -3.60 -11.38 1.56
CA VAL A 115 -2.28 -11.25 2.16
C VAL A 115 -2.26 -10.00 3.04
N THR A 116 -1.77 -10.16 4.24
CA THR A 116 -1.55 -9.02 5.14
C THR A 116 -0.07 -8.67 5.13
N PHE A 117 0.21 -7.40 4.89
CA PHE A 117 1.57 -6.88 4.85
C PHE A 117 1.82 -6.02 6.07
N VAL A 118 3.02 -6.11 6.60
CA VAL A 118 3.48 -5.23 7.65
C VAL A 118 4.62 -4.38 7.11
N ARG A 119 4.88 -3.27 7.78
CA ARG A 119 5.94 -2.39 7.33
C ARG A 119 7.27 -3.11 7.38
N ASP A 120 7.98 -3.08 6.26
CA ASP A 120 9.29 -3.70 6.18
C ASP A 120 10.28 -2.76 6.85
N GLY A 121 10.87 -3.25 7.91
CA GLY A 121 11.60 -2.51 8.89
C GLY A 121 12.40 -1.40 8.41
N GLN A 122 12.39 -0.51 8.27
CA GLN A 122 13.13 0.57 8.08
C GLN A 122 14.42 0.51 7.86
#